data_c627a60dc9e053dc02fc27095bbb9c99
#
_entry.id   c627a60dc9e053dc02fc27095bbb9c99
#
_cell.length_a   1.000
_cell.length_b   1.000
_cell.length_c   1.000
_cell.angle_alpha   90.00
_cell.angle_beta   90.00
_cell.angle_gamma   90.00
#
_symmetry.space_group_name_H-M   'P 1'
#
loop_
_entity.id
_entity.type
_entity.pdbx_description
1 polymer ?
#
loop_
_entity_poly.entity_id
_entity_poly.type
_entity_poly.pdbx_seq_one_letter_code
_entity_poly.pdbx_strand_id
1 'polypeptide(L)'
;NMKEGILEYVCCMPNGKLHESLLVTEADPLHISLGMTLLKFRRFEKFFPVRDENFEWLPFTEPKPEDYADAYVQIVMTYTENGREQKSDFSDIVVNSQTRKGLNPSDWLYTNSFFYEGAYQASLSGEVISIFASRTSPINYIGDFHDGVNDTGWIVNPQKNLPLGTNVTVTISQKPVQPKQ
;
A
#
# COMPACT_ATOMS: atom_id res chain seq x y z
N ASN A 1 14.34 6.69 1.70
CA ASN A 1 14.80 5.28 1.68
C ASN A 1 15.30 4.91 3.07
N MET A 2 14.61 4.02 3.75
CA MET A 2 15.04 3.52 5.04
C MET A 2 15.99 2.34 4.84
N LYS A 3 17.14 2.32 5.55
CA LYS A 3 18.08 1.18 5.52
C LYS A 3 17.78 0.14 6.59
N GLU A 4 17.22 0.56 7.71
CA GLU A 4 16.96 -0.26 8.88
C GLU A 4 15.75 0.30 9.61
N GLY A 5 14.99 -0.54 10.28
CA GLY A 5 13.82 -0.15 11.06
C GLY A 5 12.55 -0.88 10.63
N ILE A 6 11.51 -0.65 11.41
CA ILE A 6 10.18 -1.19 11.15
C ILE A 6 9.52 -0.38 10.04
N LEU A 7 8.90 -1.08 9.11
CA LEU A 7 8.17 -0.49 8.01
C LEU A 7 6.67 -0.59 8.24
N GLU A 8 5.98 0.54 8.08
CA GLU A 8 4.52 0.60 7.98
C GLU A 8 4.08 0.92 6.55
N TYR A 9 4.98 1.50 5.75
CA TYR A 9 4.64 1.94 4.39
C TYR A 9 5.69 1.48 3.38
N VAL A 10 5.20 1.08 2.20
CA VAL A 10 6.07 0.96 1.03
C VAL A 10 6.39 2.34 0.48
N CYS A 11 5.40 3.26 0.46
CA CYS A 11 5.59 4.58 -0.13
C CYS A 11 4.77 5.64 0.60
N CYS A 12 5.41 6.76 0.91
CA CYS A 12 4.79 7.99 1.42
C CYS A 12 5.22 9.22 0.62
N MET A 13 4.47 10.32 0.77
CA MET A 13 4.92 11.67 0.39
C MET A 13 5.91 12.24 1.42
N PRO A 14 6.61 13.36 1.10
CA PRO A 14 7.53 14.03 2.03
C PRO A 14 6.90 14.50 3.35
N ASN A 15 5.59 14.75 3.38
CA ASN A 15 4.84 15.11 4.58
C ASN A 15 4.33 13.90 5.37
N GLY A 16 4.53 12.68 4.87
CA GLY A 16 4.13 11.44 5.53
C GLY A 16 5.18 10.91 6.52
N LYS A 17 4.96 9.70 7.01
CA LYS A 17 5.82 9.02 7.98
C LYS A 17 7.08 8.42 7.31
N LEU A 18 8.01 9.27 6.92
CA LEU A 18 9.23 8.86 6.19
C LEU A 18 10.12 7.90 6.98
N HIS A 19 10.08 7.95 8.30
CA HIS A 19 10.88 7.07 9.18
C HIS A 19 10.35 5.63 9.23
N GLU A 20 9.18 5.38 8.69
CA GLU A 20 8.53 4.06 8.58
C GLU A 20 8.23 3.69 7.12
N SER A 21 8.81 4.43 6.16
CA SER A 21 8.56 4.25 4.74
C SER A 21 9.79 3.82 3.95
N LEU A 22 9.64 2.82 3.09
CA LEU A 22 10.70 2.35 2.20
C LEU A 22 11.04 3.37 1.12
N LEU A 23 10.01 3.96 0.49
CA LEU A 23 10.12 4.88 -0.63
C LEU A 23 9.47 6.23 -0.30
N VAL A 24 9.90 7.26 -1.01
CA VAL A 24 9.26 8.57 -1.01
C VAL A 24 8.92 8.99 -2.43
N THR A 25 7.76 9.63 -2.60
CA THR A 25 7.30 10.19 -3.88
C THR A 25 6.76 11.60 -3.69
N GLU A 26 6.95 12.47 -4.67
CA GLU A 26 6.30 13.79 -4.71
C GLU A 26 4.93 13.73 -5.41
N ALA A 27 4.55 12.57 -5.96
CA ALA A 27 3.24 12.39 -6.59
C ALA A 27 2.14 12.42 -5.52
N ASP A 28 1.20 13.35 -5.66
CA ASP A 28 0.06 13.46 -4.76
C ASP A 28 -0.82 12.19 -4.87
N PRO A 29 -1.18 11.54 -3.76
CA PRO A 29 -2.07 10.38 -3.74
C PRO A 29 -3.43 10.64 -4.43
N LEU A 30 -3.92 11.88 -4.41
CA LEU A 30 -5.12 12.26 -5.16
C LEU A 30 -4.94 12.05 -6.66
N HIS A 31 -3.79 12.44 -7.21
CA HIS A 31 -3.49 12.26 -8.64
C HIS A 31 -3.33 10.77 -8.99
N ILE A 32 -2.72 9.99 -8.09
CA ILE A 32 -2.62 8.54 -8.26
C ILE A 32 -4.02 7.91 -8.29
N SER A 33 -4.88 8.24 -7.33
CA SER A 33 -6.27 7.74 -7.25
C SER A 33 -7.10 8.16 -8.46
N LEU A 34 -6.91 9.40 -8.94
CA LEU A 34 -7.58 9.88 -10.15
C LEU A 34 -7.11 9.08 -11.38
N GLY A 35 -5.81 8.85 -11.51
CA GLY A 35 -5.24 8.01 -12.58
C GLY A 35 -5.80 6.59 -12.55
N MET A 36 -5.86 5.97 -11.38
CA MET A 36 -6.45 4.63 -11.21
C MET A 36 -7.95 4.62 -11.59
N THR A 37 -8.69 5.67 -11.23
CA THR A 37 -10.11 5.82 -11.61
C THR A 37 -10.28 5.94 -13.13
N LEU A 38 -9.46 6.76 -13.79
CA LEU A 38 -9.49 6.94 -15.25
C LEU A 38 -9.13 5.64 -15.98
N LEU A 39 -8.21 4.85 -15.43
CA LEU A 39 -7.83 3.53 -15.94
C LEU A 39 -8.83 2.43 -15.54
N LYS A 40 -9.94 2.80 -14.88
CA LYS A 40 -11.02 1.90 -14.46
C LYS A 40 -10.59 0.81 -13.49
N PHE A 41 -9.62 1.10 -12.64
CA PHE A 41 -9.31 0.21 -11.51
C PHE A 41 -10.54 0.06 -10.63
N ARG A 42 -10.83 -1.16 -10.26
CA ARG A 42 -11.91 -1.43 -9.31
C ARG A 42 -11.40 -1.21 -7.90
N ARG A 43 -12.13 -0.46 -7.12
CA ARG A 43 -11.86 -0.20 -5.72
C ARG A 43 -12.85 -0.93 -4.83
N PHE A 44 -12.44 -1.26 -3.63
CA PHE A 44 -13.35 -1.81 -2.63
C PHE A 44 -13.55 -0.78 -1.49
N GLU A 45 -14.68 -0.08 -1.50
CA GLU A 45 -14.98 1.02 -0.59
C GLU A 45 -15.37 0.57 0.82
N LYS A 46 -15.90 -0.66 0.95
CA LYS A 46 -16.48 -1.19 2.21
C LYS A 46 -15.48 -1.97 3.04
N PHE A 47 -14.19 -1.76 2.82
CA PHE A 47 -13.15 -2.48 3.57
C PHE A 47 -13.05 -2.03 5.03
N PHE A 48 -13.36 -0.78 5.29
CA PHE A 48 -13.28 -0.19 6.62
C PHE A 48 -14.67 0.17 7.17
N PRO A 49 -14.88 0.08 8.51
CA PRO A 49 -16.08 0.60 9.14
C PRO A 49 -16.19 2.11 8.92
N VAL A 50 -17.40 2.62 8.78
CA VAL A 50 -17.70 4.02 8.52
C VAL A 50 -18.59 4.56 9.64
N ARG A 51 -18.45 5.85 9.97
CA ARG A 51 -19.35 6.57 10.86
C ARG A 51 -20.35 7.40 10.04
N ASP A 52 -21.52 7.62 10.61
CA ASP A 52 -22.51 8.53 10.06
C ASP A 52 -22.17 10.01 10.40
N GLU A 53 -23.07 10.91 10.02
CA GLU A 53 -22.96 12.35 10.29
C GLU A 53 -22.99 12.72 11.78
N ASN A 54 -23.50 11.83 12.65
CA ASN A 54 -23.53 11.99 14.10
C ASN A 54 -22.32 11.31 14.79
N PHE A 55 -21.33 10.85 14.03
CA PHE A 55 -20.15 10.09 14.49
C PHE A 55 -20.46 8.72 15.10
N GLU A 56 -21.68 8.18 14.89
CA GLU A 56 -22.04 6.84 15.29
C GLU A 56 -21.56 5.81 14.26
N TRP A 57 -21.09 4.65 14.75
CA TRP A 57 -20.64 3.58 13.84
C TRP A 57 -21.83 2.98 13.09
N LEU A 58 -21.77 3.02 11.78
CA LEU A 58 -22.71 2.28 10.93
C LEU A 58 -22.50 0.78 11.10
N PRO A 59 -23.56 -0.04 10.93
CA PRO A 59 -23.42 -1.50 10.93
C PRO A 59 -22.32 -1.92 9.97
N PHE A 60 -21.35 -2.68 10.47
CA PHE A 60 -20.21 -3.14 9.70
C PHE A 60 -20.12 -4.66 9.79
N THR A 61 -20.00 -5.29 8.65
CA THR A 61 -19.67 -6.71 8.54
C THR A 61 -18.30 -6.80 7.87
N GLU A 62 -17.39 -7.50 8.49
CA GLU A 62 -16.05 -7.71 7.93
C GLU A 62 -16.17 -8.36 6.54
N PRO A 63 -15.60 -7.74 5.50
CA PRO A 63 -15.69 -8.26 4.14
C PRO A 63 -14.86 -9.52 4.00
N LYS A 64 -15.37 -10.46 3.19
CA LYS A 64 -14.66 -11.68 2.87
C LYS A 64 -13.83 -11.50 1.59
N PRO A 65 -12.78 -12.33 1.36
CA PRO A 65 -11.93 -12.23 0.17
C PRO A 65 -12.69 -12.22 -1.16
N GLU A 66 -13.80 -12.92 -1.25
CA GLU A 66 -14.66 -12.93 -2.44
C GLU A 66 -15.35 -11.60 -2.72
N ASP A 67 -15.57 -10.76 -1.69
CA ASP A 67 -16.26 -9.48 -1.83
C ASP A 67 -15.37 -8.43 -2.52
N TYR A 68 -14.04 -8.55 -2.36
CA TYR A 68 -13.06 -7.59 -2.88
C TYR A 68 -12.09 -8.18 -3.90
N ALA A 69 -12.37 -9.37 -4.43
CA ALA A 69 -11.50 -10.08 -5.39
C ALA A 69 -11.12 -9.24 -6.62
N ASP A 70 -12.02 -8.37 -7.07
CA ASP A 70 -11.81 -7.50 -8.23
C ASP A 70 -10.96 -6.24 -7.91
N ALA A 71 -10.71 -5.96 -6.65
CA ALA A 71 -9.97 -4.78 -6.21
C ALA A 71 -8.48 -5.05 -5.93
N TYR A 72 -8.04 -6.30 -6.12
CA TYR A 72 -6.62 -6.62 -6.02
C TYR A 72 -5.80 -5.94 -7.10
N VAL A 73 -4.67 -5.42 -6.70
CA VAL A 73 -3.67 -4.82 -7.58
C VAL A 73 -2.36 -5.58 -7.49
N GLN A 74 -1.56 -5.47 -8.53
CA GLN A 74 -0.18 -5.90 -8.55
C GLN A 74 0.72 -4.67 -8.53
N ILE A 75 1.74 -4.69 -7.69
CA ILE A 75 2.70 -3.61 -7.56
C ILE A 75 4.08 -4.16 -7.90
N VAL A 76 4.75 -3.50 -8.83
CA VAL A 76 6.10 -3.87 -9.26
C VAL A 76 6.98 -2.63 -9.22
N MET A 77 8.14 -2.78 -8.61
CA MET A 77 9.19 -1.77 -8.61
C MET A 77 10.26 -2.14 -9.64
N THR A 78 10.69 -1.16 -10.44
CA THR A 78 11.86 -1.29 -11.32
C THR A 78 12.92 -0.26 -10.94
N TYR A 79 14.18 -0.66 -10.99
CA TYR A 79 15.33 0.18 -10.68
C TYR A 79 16.56 -0.29 -11.46
N THR A 80 17.59 0.54 -11.52
CA THR A 80 18.86 0.18 -12.16
C THR A 80 19.91 -0.16 -11.13
N GLU A 81 20.51 -1.34 -11.23
CA GLU A 81 21.62 -1.77 -10.41
C GLU A 81 22.76 -2.29 -11.31
N ASN A 82 23.98 -1.75 -11.11
CA ASN A 82 25.15 -2.08 -11.92
C ASN A 82 24.90 -1.98 -13.45
N GLY A 83 24.13 -0.96 -13.87
CA GLY A 83 23.79 -0.71 -15.27
C GLY A 83 22.75 -1.68 -15.85
N ARG A 84 22.11 -2.51 -15.05
CA ARG A 84 21.06 -3.44 -15.46
C ARG A 84 19.73 -3.10 -14.78
N GLU A 85 18.65 -3.20 -15.54
CA GLU A 85 17.31 -3.08 -14.97
C GLU A 85 17.00 -4.30 -14.10
N GLN A 86 16.51 -4.02 -12.91
CA GLN A 86 16.03 -4.99 -11.92
C GLN A 86 14.54 -4.79 -11.70
N LYS A 87 13.85 -5.86 -11.33
CA LYS A 87 12.43 -5.84 -10.95
C LYS A 87 12.24 -6.52 -9.60
N SER A 88 11.34 -5.97 -8.78
CA SER A 88 10.91 -6.55 -7.53
C SER A 88 9.42 -6.28 -7.32
N ASP A 89 8.72 -7.22 -6.75
CA ASP A 89 7.34 -7.09 -6.24
C ASP A 89 7.31 -6.83 -4.73
N PHE A 90 8.43 -6.36 -4.18
CA PHE A 90 8.72 -6.10 -2.78
C PHE A 90 8.89 -7.33 -1.90
N SER A 91 8.58 -8.53 -2.34
CA SER A 91 8.70 -9.77 -1.55
C SER A 91 10.14 -10.08 -1.12
N ASP A 92 11.11 -9.59 -1.86
CA ASP A 92 12.53 -9.79 -1.56
C ASP A 92 13.19 -8.59 -0.85
N ILE A 93 12.52 -7.44 -0.83
CA ILE A 93 13.03 -6.19 -0.23
C ILE A 93 12.42 -5.93 1.15
N VAL A 94 11.16 -6.32 1.34
CA VAL A 94 10.45 -6.19 2.62
C VAL A 94 10.16 -7.58 3.17
N VAL A 95 10.68 -7.86 4.36
CA VAL A 95 10.55 -9.17 5.00
C VAL A 95 10.07 -9.02 6.45
N ASN A 96 9.36 -10.02 6.91
CA ASN A 96 8.99 -10.09 8.32
C ASN A 96 10.25 -10.38 9.17
N SER A 97 10.44 -9.62 10.24
CA SER A 97 11.63 -9.69 11.09
C SER A 97 11.83 -11.03 11.78
N GLN A 98 10.73 -11.73 12.08
CA GLN A 98 10.74 -13.01 12.79
C GLN A 98 10.79 -14.19 11.82
N THR A 99 9.88 -14.22 10.84
CA THR A 99 9.73 -15.38 9.93
C THR A 99 10.66 -15.32 8.74
N ARG A 100 11.24 -14.14 8.43
CA ARG A 100 12.04 -13.86 7.24
C ARG A 100 11.32 -14.07 5.91
N LYS A 101 10.01 -14.27 5.94
CA LYS A 101 9.19 -14.33 4.72
C LYS A 101 8.94 -12.93 4.19
N GLY A 102 8.97 -12.78 2.88
CA GLY A 102 8.61 -11.54 2.19
C GLY A 102 7.12 -11.29 2.14
N LEU A 103 6.74 -10.07 1.79
CA LEU A 103 5.34 -9.73 1.48
C LEU A 103 4.82 -10.66 0.37
N ASN A 104 3.57 -11.09 0.48
CA ASN A 104 2.93 -11.82 -0.60
C ASN A 104 2.45 -10.81 -1.68
N PRO A 105 2.99 -10.85 -2.89
CA PRO A 105 2.66 -9.86 -3.93
C PRO A 105 1.20 -9.96 -4.42
N SER A 106 0.46 -10.96 -3.95
CA SER A 106 -0.94 -11.14 -4.28
C SER A 106 -1.91 -10.42 -3.36
N ASP A 107 -1.45 -9.87 -2.25
CA ASP A 107 -2.30 -9.38 -1.16
C ASP A 107 -2.38 -7.83 -1.10
N TRP A 108 -2.18 -7.17 -2.23
CA TRP A 108 -2.36 -5.72 -2.36
C TRP A 108 -3.76 -5.39 -2.80
N LEU A 109 -4.45 -4.51 -2.06
CA LEU A 109 -5.82 -4.11 -2.29
C LEU A 109 -5.94 -2.61 -2.55
N TYR A 110 -6.69 -2.22 -3.60
CA TYR A 110 -7.07 -0.84 -3.85
C TYR A 110 -8.36 -0.50 -3.10
N THR A 111 -8.24 0.16 -1.96
CA THR A 111 -9.38 0.61 -1.14
C THR A 111 -9.75 2.06 -1.44
N ASN A 112 -8.80 2.83 -2.04
CA ASN A 112 -8.83 4.28 -2.10
C ASN A 112 -8.80 4.92 -0.70
N SER A 113 -8.64 6.24 -0.67
CA SER A 113 -8.84 7.06 0.51
C SER A 113 -10.18 7.78 0.43
N PHE A 114 -10.45 8.70 1.32
CA PHE A 114 -11.71 9.41 1.40
C PHE A 114 -11.51 10.93 1.52
N PHE A 115 -12.57 11.69 1.22
CA PHE A 115 -12.61 13.11 1.46
C PHE A 115 -13.25 13.40 2.83
N TYR A 116 -12.64 14.30 3.57
CA TYR A 116 -13.20 14.85 4.80
C TYR A 116 -12.97 16.36 4.80
N GLU A 117 -14.01 17.15 5.05
CA GLU A 117 -13.98 18.61 5.00
C GLU A 117 -13.36 19.19 3.71
N GLY A 118 -13.65 18.55 2.58
CA GLY A 118 -13.15 18.98 1.27
C GLY A 118 -11.69 18.59 0.97
N ALA A 119 -10.99 17.94 1.90
CA ALA A 119 -9.61 17.51 1.74
C ALA A 119 -9.50 15.99 1.55
N TYR A 120 -8.68 15.56 0.60
CA TYR A 120 -8.37 14.15 0.40
C TYR A 120 -7.39 13.68 1.46
N GLN A 121 -7.80 12.71 2.27
CA GLN A 121 -7.07 12.36 3.49
C GLN A 121 -5.69 11.75 3.24
N ALA A 122 -5.52 11.01 2.16
CA ALA A 122 -4.20 10.50 1.77
C ALA A 122 -3.20 11.61 1.46
N SER A 123 -3.63 12.72 0.83
CA SER A 123 -2.75 13.87 0.55
C SER A 123 -2.36 14.59 1.85
N LEU A 124 -3.26 14.66 2.83
CA LEU A 124 -2.96 15.26 4.13
C LEU A 124 -2.02 14.40 4.97
N SER A 125 -2.25 13.08 5.04
CA SER A 125 -1.41 12.14 5.79
C SER A 125 -0.11 11.80 5.06
N GLY A 126 -0.04 12.03 3.75
CA GLY A 126 1.09 11.67 2.91
C GLY A 126 1.21 10.17 2.62
N GLU A 127 0.18 9.39 2.91
CA GLU A 127 0.18 7.95 2.71
C GLU A 127 -0.15 7.57 1.26
N VAL A 128 0.62 6.65 0.67
CA VAL A 128 0.41 6.18 -0.71
C VAL A 128 0.19 4.68 -0.76
N ILE A 129 1.10 3.90 -0.19
CA ILE A 129 1.05 2.43 -0.15
C ILE A 129 1.40 1.99 1.25
N SER A 130 0.44 1.41 1.97
CA SER A 130 0.59 0.94 3.35
C SER A 130 0.82 -0.57 3.40
N ILE A 131 1.64 -1.02 4.36
CA ILE A 131 1.88 -2.46 4.65
C ILE A 131 0.87 -3.01 5.66
N PHE A 132 -0.02 -2.19 6.16
CA PHE A 132 -1.14 -2.56 7.01
C PHE A 132 -2.43 -1.96 6.47
N ALA A 133 -3.57 -2.34 7.03
CA ALA A 133 -4.86 -1.79 6.63
C ALA A 133 -5.04 -0.35 7.15
N SER A 134 -4.61 0.63 6.38
CA SER A 134 -4.79 2.05 6.66
C SER A 134 -5.97 2.62 5.89
N ARG A 135 -6.91 3.25 6.60
CA ARG A 135 -8.07 3.90 5.98
C ARG A 135 -7.69 5.10 5.10
N THR A 136 -6.59 5.76 5.42
CA THR A 136 -6.09 6.93 4.69
C THR A 136 -5.27 6.55 3.47
N SER A 137 -4.61 5.41 3.47
CA SER A 137 -3.82 4.96 2.32
C SER A 137 -4.69 4.45 1.17
N PRO A 138 -4.46 4.87 -0.08
CA PRO A 138 -5.19 4.36 -1.24
C PRO A 138 -4.97 2.87 -1.49
N ILE A 139 -3.77 2.36 -1.22
CA ILE A 139 -3.39 0.97 -1.48
C ILE A 139 -2.88 0.36 -0.18
N ASN A 140 -3.38 -0.84 0.14
CA ASN A 140 -3.13 -1.52 1.40
C ASN A 140 -2.68 -2.96 1.18
N TYR A 141 -1.69 -3.39 1.97
CA TYR A 141 -1.37 -4.80 2.12
C TYR A 141 -2.33 -5.44 3.13
N ILE A 142 -2.92 -6.56 2.75
CA ILE A 142 -3.92 -7.24 3.59
C ILE A 142 -3.56 -8.70 3.90
N GLY A 143 -2.35 -9.15 3.51
CA GLY A 143 -1.93 -10.54 3.66
C GLY A 143 -1.81 -11.00 5.10
N ASP A 144 -1.23 -10.17 5.96
CA ASP A 144 -1.27 -10.34 7.42
C ASP A 144 -2.05 -9.14 7.94
N PHE A 145 -3.37 -9.31 8.11
CA PHE A 145 -4.24 -8.21 8.51
C PHE A 145 -3.86 -7.67 9.88
N HIS A 146 -3.27 -6.49 9.89
CA HIS A 146 -2.99 -5.71 11.09
C HIS A 146 -3.82 -4.44 11.07
N ASP A 147 -4.47 -4.15 12.17
CA ASP A 147 -5.29 -2.96 12.37
C ASP A 147 -4.48 -1.68 12.65
N GLY A 148 -3.18 -1.74 12.48
CA GLY A 148 -2.26 -0.62 12.75
C GLY A 148 -2.00 -0.35 14.23
N VAL A 149 -2.55 -1.16 15.15
CA VAL A 149 -2.34 -1.01 16.61
C VAL A 149 -1.11 -1.78 17.06
N ASN A 150 -0.77 -2.86 16.36
CA ASN A 150 0.39 -3.71 16.67
C ASN A 150 1.50 -3.49 15.64
N ASP A 151 2.72 -3.59 16.13
CA ASP A 151 3.92 -3.55 15.29
C ASP A 151 3.84 -4.59 14.17
N THR A 152 3.91 -4.15 12.90
CA THR A 152 3.76 -5.04 11.75
C THR A 152 4.88 -6.08 11.68
N GLY A 153 6.02 -5.82 12.32
CA GLY A 153 7.21 -6.66 12.24
C GLY A 153 7.87 -6.69 10.85
N TRP A 154 7.42 -5.87 9.92
CA TRP A 154 8.02 -5.74 8.60
C TRP A 154 9.26 -4.86 8.65
N ILE A 155 10.34 -5.30 8.01
CA ILE A 155 11.62 -4.58 7.95
C ILE A 155 12.16 -4.62 6.53
N VAL A 156 13.09 -3.71 6.24
CA VAL A 156 13.92 -3.82 5.03
C VAL A 156 14.78 -5.07 5.13
N ASN A 157 14.82 -5.87 4.08
CA ASN A 157 15.65 -7.08 4.02
C ASN A 157 17.15 -6.69 4.09
N PRO A 158 17.87 -7.08 5.16
CA PRO A 158 19.30 -6.73 5.28
C PRO A 158 20.18 -7.31 4.19
N GLN A 159 19.72 -8.38 3.51
CA GLN A 159 20.45 -9.07 2.45
C GLN A 159 20.22 -8.45 1.06
N LYS A 160 19.17 -7.63 0.91
CA LYS A 160 18.81 -7.00 -0.36
C LYS A 160 18.41 -5.54 -0.17
N ASN A 161 19.32 -4.76 0.35
CA ASN A 161 19.09 -3.36 0.66
C ASN A 161 19.50 -2.48 -0.52
N LEU A 162 18.56 -1.68 -1.01
CA LEU A 162 18.84 -0.69 -2.05
C LEU A 162 19.65 0.47 -1.46
N PRO A 163 20.67 1.00 -2.18
CA PRO A 163 21.35 2.22 -1.76
C PRO A 163 20.37 3.37 -1.54
N LEU A 164 20.65 4.21 -0.54
CA LEU A 164 19.86 5.41 -0.32
C LEU A 164 19.92 6.32 -1.56
N GLY A 165 18.77 6.88 -1.93
CA GLY A 165 18.65 7.75 -3.09
C GLY A 165 18.52 6.99 -4.43
N THR A 166 18.40 5.65 -4.42
CA THR A 166 18.10 4.91 -5.64
C THR A 166 16.77 5.37 -6.21
N ASN A 167 16.79 5.83 -7.46
CA ASN A 167 15.57 6.15 -8.19
C ASN A 167 14.88 4.85 -8.60
N VAL A 168 13.58 4.79 -8.33
CA VAL A 168 12.74 3.63 -8.65
C VAL A 168 11.49 4.06 -9.39
N THR A 169 10.99 3.20 -10.27
CA THR A 169 9.66 3.34 -10.87
C THR A 169 8.74 2.31 -10.23
N VAL A 170 7.63 2.76 -9.65
CA VAL A 170 6.59 1.87 -9.12
C VAL A 170 5.46 1.80 -10.13
N THR A 171 5.17 0.61 -10.61
CA THR A 171 4.08 0.32 -11.53
C THR A 171 2.96 -0.39 -10.78
N ILE A 172 1.75 0.16 -10.85
CA ILE A 172 0.54 -0.43 -10.28
C ILE A 172 -0.33 -0.91 -11.44
N SER A 173 -0.71 -2.16 -11.42
CA SER A 173 -1.60 -2.76 -12.42
C SER A 173 -2.76 -3.49 -11.75
N GLN A 174 -3.90 -3.51 -12.42
CA GLN A 174 -5.04 -4.30 -11.94
C GLN A 174 -4.72 -5.79 -12.14
N LYS A 175 -4.97 -6.59 -11.11
CA LYS A 175 -4.83 -8.04 -11.23
C LYS A 175 -5.93 -8.58 -12.15
N PRO A 176 -5.60 -9.43 -13.13
CA PRO A 176 -6.61 -10.05 -13.96
C PRO A 176 -7.63 -10.80 -13.09
N VAL A 177 -8.90 -10.50 -13.27
CA VAL A 177 -9.98 -11.26 -12.62
C VAL A 177 -9.96 -12.67 -13.20
N GLN A 178 -9.67 -13.67 -12.38
CA GLN A 178 -9.84 -15.04 -12.82
C GLN A 178 -11.35 -15.30 -13.04
N PRO A 179 -11.76 -15.83 -14.19
CA PRO A 179 -13.16 -16.17 -14.39
C PRO A 179 -13.57 -17.14 -13.29
N LYS A 180 -14.71 -16.83 -12.62
CA LYS A 180 -15.33 -17.75 -11.66
C LYS A 180 -15.59 -19.07 -12.40
N GLN A 181 -14.93 -20.15 -11.96
CA GLN A 181 -15.21 -21.50 -12.41
C GLN A 181 -16.56 -21.96 -11.87
#